data_9368f205dc9195c53ca2de82d6d100d8
#
_entry.id   9368f205dc9195c53ca2de82d6d100d8
#
_cell.length_a   1.000
_cell.length_b   1.000
_cell.length_c   1.000
_cell.angle_alpha   90.00
_cell.angle_beta   90.00
_cell.angle_gamma   90.00
#
_symmetry.space_group_name_H-M   'P 1'
#
loop_
_entity.id
_entity.type
_entity.pdbx_description
1 polymer ?
#
loop_
_entity_poly.entity_id
_entity_poly.type
_entity_poly.pdbx_seq_one_letter_code
_entity_poly.pdbx_strand_id
1 'polypeptide(L)'
;KLIIKAKKLRGRDKTIAENDSKNYESDNVNINDIVAKDFQLMLKFGKPSNVIGKYQSKPFIELPYGIIKKDLKAYQKQELISESIELLMQNQFEDFKISKASANEVIGFLLWIKSQQEFIKNIEEQNLHSEPEPEMLAAGIHRLNEFGIATTVEKIAKDWNMIPEEVEAKPYFKIYEKMKMDKIQGEINKAYQKILEAKSKRK
;
A
#
# COMPACT_ATOMS: atom_id res chain seq x y z
N LYS A 1 -8.58 -3.87 -22.51
CA LYS A 1 -8.95 -5.27 -22.19
C LYS A 1 -7.68 -6.03 -21.88
N LEU A 2 -7.54 -6.50 -20.67
CA LEU A 2 -6.41 -7.31 -20.25
C LEU A 2 -6.59 -8.72 -20.82
N ILE A 3 -5.71 -9.14 -21.72
CA ILE A 3 -5.71 -10.51 -22.24
C ILE A 3 -4.64 -11.27 -21.47
N ILE A 4 -5.08 -12.19 -20.64
CA ILE A 4 -4.20 -13.08 -19.87
C ILE A 4 -4.24 -14.45 -20.52
N LYS A 5 -3.08 -15.07 -20.77
CA LYS A 5 -2.98 -16.44 -21.25
C LYS A 5 -3.06 -17.42 -20.09
N ALA A 6 -4.14 -18.20 -19.97
CA ALA A 6 -4.24 -19.30 -19.01
C ALA A 6 -4.79 -20.56 -19.70
N LYS A 7 -4.28 -21.72 -19.36
CA LYS A 7 -4.75 -23.00 -19.89
C LYS A 7 -6.10 -23.37 -19.33
N LYS A 8 -7.04 -23.73 -20.17
CA LYS A 8 -8.39 -24.15 -19.82
C LYS A 8 -8.32 -25.38 -18.91
N LEU A 9 -8.75 -25.22 -17.68
CA LEU A 9 -8.94 -26.34 -16.76
C LEU A 9 -10.07 -27.24 -17.30
N ARG A 10 -9.69 -28.33 -17.94
CA ARG A 10 -10.64 -29.40 -18.28
C ARG A 10 -10.63 -30.46 -17.18
N GLY A 11 -11.72 -30.52 -16.47
CA GLY A 11 -12.23 -31.78 -15.99
C GLY A 11 -11.85 -32.30 -14.64
N ARG A 12 -12.87 -32.37 -13.81
CA ARG A 12 -13.15 -33.37 -12.76
C ARG A 12 -12.32 -33.31 -11.48
N ASP A 13 -13.05 -32.96 -10.46
CA ASP A 13 -12.83 -33.25 -9.05
C ASP A 13 -12.07 -34.58 -8.83
N LYS A 14 -10.81 -34.47 -8.69
CA LYS A 14 -9.94 -35.29 -7.82
C LYS A 14 -8.51 -34.97 -8.17
N THR A 15 -7.71 -34.61 -7.21
CA THR A 15 -6.26 -34.40 -7.31
C THR A 15 -5.76 -33.00 -7.69
N ILE A 16 -6.52 -31.96 -7.41
CA ILE A 16 -6.02 -30.57 -7.62
C ILE A 16 -4.88 -30.22 -6.65
N ALA A 17 -4.71 -30.94 -5.55
CA ALA A 17 -3.76 -30.56 -4.51
C ALA A 17 -2.30 -31.00 -4.75
N GLU A 18 -2.00 -31.98 -5.60
CA GLU A 18 -0.66 -32.56 -5.70
C GLU A 18 0.05 -32.41 -7.07
N ASN A 19 -0.67 -32.10 -8.15
CA ASN A 19 -0.07 -32.01 -9.49
C ASN A 19 -0.01 -30.62 -10.11
N ASP A 20 -0.62 -29.59 -9.52
CA ASP A 20 -0.83 -28.31 -10.18
C ASP A 20 0.34 -27.31 -10.08
N SER A 21 1.44 -27.68 -9.43
CA SER A 21 2.62 -26.80 -9.41
C SER A 21 3.49 -26.86 -10.66
N LYS A 22 3.19 -27.74 -11.64
CA LYS A 22 4.12 -28.02 -12.73
C LYS A 22 3.68 -27.66 -14.16
N ASN A 23 2.41 -27.33 -14.42
CA ASN A 23 1.95 -27.15 -15.80
C ASN A 23 0.87 -26.06 -15.98
N TYR A 24 1.13 -24.84 -15.55
CA TYR A 24 0.37 -23.69 -16.04
C TYR A 24 1.09 -23.08 -17.25
N GLU A 25 0.91 -23.66 -18.43
CA GLU A 25 1.12 -22.96 -19.68
C GLU A 25 -0.07 -22.04 -19.94
N SER A 26 0.20 -20.77 -20.15
CA SER A 26 -0.80 -19.72 -20.26
C SER A 26 -1.39 -19.61 -21.65
N ASP A 27 -2.66 -19.96 -21.84
CA ASP A 27 -3.45 -19.59 -23.02
C ASP A 27 -4.11 -18.22 -22.81
N ASN A 28 -4.41 -17.49 -23.90
CA ASN A 28 -5.04 -16.17 -23.83
C ASN A 28 -6.45 -16.26 -23.21
N VAL A 29 -6.55 -16.06 -21.91
CA VAL A 29 -7.82 -15.97 -21.19
C VAL A 29 -8.03 -14.51 -20.78
N ASN A 30 -9.23 -14.02 -21.05
CA ASN A 30 -9.64 -12.72 -20.54
C ASN A 30 -9.81 -12.85 -19.01
N ILE A 31 -9.28 -11.90 -18.25
CA ILE A 31 -9.39 -11.93 -16.78
C ILE A 31 -10.85 -11.99 -16.31
N ASN A 32 -11.77 -11.47 -17.11
CA ASN A 32 -13.21 -11.53 -16.83
C ASN A 32 -13.80 -12.95 -16.99
N ASP A 33 -13.07 -13.88 -17.63
CA ASP A 33 -13.50 -15.26 -17.83
C ASP A 33 -12.96 -16.19 -16.73
N ILE A 34 -12.11 -15.66 -15.84
CA ILE A 34 -11.66 -16.38 -14.64
C ILE A 34 -12.82 -16.40 -13.66
N VAL A 35 -13.35 -17.59 -13.40
CA VAL A 35 -14.39 -17.78 -12.39
C VAL A 35 -13.83 -17.31 -11.03
N ALA A 36 -14.63 -16.61 -10.24
CA ALA A 36 -14.20 -16.04 -8.95
C ALA A 36 -13.52 -17.07 -8.02
N LYS A 37 -13.92 -18.35 -8.12
CA LYS A 37 -13.32 -19.49 -7.41
C LYS A 37 -11.87 -19.75 -7.84
N ASP A 38 -11.59 -19.68 -9.14
CA ASP A 38 -10.25 -19.93 -9.68
C ASP A 38 -9.32 -18.77 -9.29
N PHE A 39 -9.83 -17.54 -9.33
CA PHE A 39 -9.10 -16.37 -8.86
C PHE A 39 -8.74 -16.46 -7.38
N GLN A 40 -9.69 -16.92 -6.53
CA GLN A 40 -9.42 -17.14 -5.11
C GLN A 40 -8.37 -18.23 -4.86
N LEU A 41 -8.40 -19.32 -5.64
CA LEU A 41 -7.39 -20.38 -5.57
C LEU A 41 -6.01 -19.85 -5.98
N MET A 42 -5.94 -19.08 -7.07
CA MET A 42 -4.69 -18.48 -7.53
C MET A 42 -4.13 -17.49 -6.50
N LEU A 43 -4.97 -16.69 -5.84
CA LEU A 43 -4.55 -15.82 -4.73
C LEU A 43 -4.05 -16.62 -3.51
N LYS A 44 -4.61 -17.79 -3.24
CA LYS A 44 -4.23 -18.63 -2.10
C LYS A 44 -2.88 -19.32 -2.31
N PHE A 45 -2.58 -19.76 -3.53
CA PHE A 45 -1.38 -20.54 -3.85
C PHE A 45 -0.31 -19.75 -4.60
N GLY A 46 -0.61 -18.55 -5.05
CA GLY A 46 0.33 -17.67 -5.71
C GLY A 46 1.47 -17.24 -4.77
N LYS A 47 2.64 -16.99 -5.35
CA LYS A 47 3.78 -16.41 -4.62
C LYS A 47 3.86 -14.92 -4.91
N PRO A 48 4.06 -14.05 -3.90
CA PRO A 48 4.30 -12.64 -4.12
C PRO A 48 5.51 -12.42 -5.04
N SER A 49 5.36 -11.55 -6.03
CA SER A 49 6.44 -11.19 -6.95
C SER A 49 6.35 -9.71 -7.33
N ASN A 50 7.44 -8.99 -7.20
CA ASN A 50 7.54 -7.59 -7.65
C ASN A 50 7.92 -7.46 -9.13
N VAL A 51 7.86 -8.56 -9.90
CA VAL A 51 8.27 -8.62 -11.30
C VAL A 51 7.06 -8.89 -12.19
N ILE A 52 6.93 -8.11 -13.27
CA ILE A 52 6.00 -8.34 -14.39
C ILE A 52 6.79 -8.22 -15.69
N GLY A 53 6.90 -9.31 -16.46
CA GLY A 53 7.73 -9.38 -17.66
C GLY A 53 9.19 -9.04 -17.34
N LYS A 54 9.71 -8.01 -17.99
CA LYS A 54 11.08 -7.52 -17.78
C LYS A 54 11.20 -6.45 -16.67
N TYR A 55 10.08 -5.99 -16.10
CA TYR A 55 10.02 -4.88 -15.18
C TYR A 55 9.98 -5.35 -13.72
N GLN A 56 10.84 -4.80 -12.90
CA GLN A 56 10.88 -5.07 -11.47
C GLN A 56 10.57 -3.80 -10.68
N SER A 57 9.47 -3.83 -9.92
CA SER A 57 9.07 -2.69 -9.07
C SER A 57 9.98 -2.53 -7.86
N LYS A 58 10.21 -1.27 -7.49
CA LYS A 58 10.84 -0.89 -6.22
C LYS A 58 9.90 -1.21 -5.05
N PRO A 59 10.43 -1.40 -3.83
CA PRO A 59 9.63 -1.50 -2.62
C PRO A 59 8.76 -0.25 -2.43
N PHE A 60 7.59 -0.39 -1.80
CA PHE A 60 6.66 0.73 -1.56
C PHE A 60 7.30 1.88 -0.79
N ILE A 61 8.22 1.57 0.13
CA ILE A 61 8.93 2.61 0.90
C ILE A 61 9.73 3.58 0.03
N GLU A 62 10.10 3.19 -1.19
CA GLU A 62 10.83 4.01 -2.15
C GLU A 62 9.92 4.73 -3.16
N LEU A 63 8.65 4.36 -3.22
CA LEU A 63 7.67 4.96 -4.13
C LEU A 63 7.07 6.25 -3.53
N PRO A 64 6.50 7.14 -4.36
CA PRO A 64 5.88 8.37 -3.90
C PRO A 64 4.78 8.13 -2.86
N TYR A 65 4.78 8.95 -1.81
CA TYR A 65 3.84 8.86 -0.70
C TYR A 65 2.38 8.97 -1.17
N GLY A 66 2.08 9.92 -2.05
CA GLY A 66 0.74 10.11 -2.61
C GLY A 66 0.23 8.88 -3.35
N ILE A 67 1.08 8.26 -4.18
CA ILE A 67 0.72 7.03 -4.90
C ILE A 67 0.34 5.92 -3.91
N ILE A 68 1.12 5.71 -2.85
CA ILE A 68 0.90 4.61 -1.90
C ILE A 68 -0.31 4.85 -1.00
N LYS A 69 -0.49 6.07 -0.51
CA LYS A 69 -1.46 6.37 0.54
C LYS A 69 -2.79 6.93 0.02
N LYS A 70 -2.82 7.47 -1.20
CA LYS A 70 -3.98 8.14 -1.81
C LYS A 70 -4.45 7.39 -3.06
N ASP A 71 -3.64 7.40 -4.12
CA ASP A 71 -4.08 6.99 -5.45
C ASP A 71 -4.34 5.48 -5.53
N LEU A 72 -3.41 4.66 -5.03
CA LEU A 72 -3.58 3.21 -4.99
C LEU A 72 -4.84 2.79 -4.21
N LYS A 73 -5.11 3.44 -3.08
CA LYS A 73 -6.32 3.18 -2.30
C LYS A 73 -7.59 3.60 -3.05
N ALA A 74 -7.55 4.70 -3.80
CA ALA A 74 -8.68 5.16 -4.60
C ALA A 74 -9.03 4.15 -5.70
N TYR A 75 -8.03 3.64 -6.42
CA TYR A 75 -8.24 2.61 -7.44
C TYR A 75 -8.73 1.28 -6.85
N GLN A 76 -8.17 0.86 -5.71
CA GLN A 76 -8.60 -0.37 -5.04
C GLN A 76 -10.05 -0.30 -4.54
N LYS A 77 -10.51 0.86 -4.06
CA LYS A 77 -11.92 1.06 -3.67
C LYS A 77 -12.89 0.95 -4.84
N GLN A 78 -12.44 1.25 -6.05
CA GLN A 78 -13.20 1.16 -7.28
C GLN A 78 -13.02 -0.19 -7.99
N GLU A 79 -12.30 -1.16 -7.35
CA GLU A 79 -11.97 -2.47 -7.92
C GLU A 79 -11.19 -2.40 -9.23
N LEU A 80 -10.48 -1.29 -9.48
CA LEU A 80 -9.66 -1.06 -10.66
C LEU A 80 -8.29 -1.73 -10.52
N ILE A 81 -8.27 -3.08 -10.67
CA ILE A 81 -7.08 -3.89 -10.43
C ILE A 81 -5.98 -3.59 -11.44
N SER A 82 -6.32 -3.54 -12.73
CA SER A 82 -5.37 -3.26 -13.81
C SER A 82 -4.74 -1.91 -13.67
N GLU A 83 -5.57 -0.91 -13.39
CA GLU A 83 -5.18 0.48 -13.22
C GLU A 83 -4.31 0.67 -11.96
N SER A 84 -4.58 -0.11 -10.90
CA SER A 84 -3.72 -0.13 -9.70
C SER A 84 -2.30 -0.59 -10.01
N ILE A 85 -2.15 -1.61 -10.86
CA ILE A 85 -0.83 -2.11 -11.28
C ILE A 85 -0.18 -1.12 -12.23
N GLU A 86 -0.92 -0.61 -13.21
CA GLU A 86 -0.41 0.38 -14.17
C GLU A 86 0.05 1.66 -13.46
N LEU A 87 -0.71 2.17 -12.50
CA LEU A 87 -0.32 3.31 -11.67
C LEU A 87 1.07 3.11 -11.02
N LEU A 88 1.27 1.96 -10.38
CA LEU A 88 2.54 1.66 -9.69
C LEU A 88 3.70 1.48 -10.67
N MET A 89 3.46 0.80 -11.78
CA MET A 89 4.51 0.46 -12.73
C MET A 89 4.84 1.60 -13.68
N GLN A 90 3.86 2.38 -14.17
CA GLN A 90 4.09 3.52 -15.04
C GLN A 90 4.76 4.69 -14.32
N ASN A 91 4.60 4.80 -13.01
CA ASN A 91 5.38 5.76 -12.23
C ASN A 91 6.89 5.48 -12.27
N GLN A 92 7.28 4.24 -12.57
CA GLN A 92 8.67 3.79 -12.61
C GLN A 92 9.15 3.51 -14.03
N PHE A 93 8.26 3.12 -14.94
CA PHE A 93 8.55 2.66 -16.30
C PHE A 93 7.50 3.18 -17.27
N GLU A 94 7.81 4.23 -18.02
CA GLU A 94 6.86 4.91 -18.94
C GLU A 94 6.29 3.97 -20.02
N ASP A 95 7.05 2.97 -20.46
CA ASP A 95 6.67 2.01 -21.49
C ASP A 95 5.90 0.78 -20.96
N PHE A 96 5.60 0.74 -19.64
CA PHE A 96 4.88 -0.39 -19.05
C PHE A 96 3.44 -0.47 -19.55
N LYS A 97 3.03 -1.68 -19.95
CA LYS A 97 1.65 -2.03 -20.32
C LYS A 97 1.28 -3.38 -19.76
N ILE A 98 0.28 -3.41 -18.91
CA ILE A 98 -0.20 -4.63 -18.26
C ILE A 98 -0.77 -5.66 -19.25
N SER A 99 -1.23 -5.21 -20.43
CA SER A 99 -1.79 -6.08 -21.47
C SER A 99 -0.83 -7.17 -21.99
N LYS A 100 0.45 -7.06 -21.67
CA LYS A 100 1.48 -8.05 -22.02
C LYS A 100 1.79 -9.02 -20.88
N ALA A 101 1.20 -8.82 -19.69
CA ALA A 101 1.45 -9.65 -18.53
C ALA A 101 0.64 -10.94 -18.58
N SER A 102 1.22 -12.02 -18.08
CA SER A 102 0.51 -13.28 -17.85
C SER A 102 -0.35 -13.20 -16.58
N ALA A 103 -1.35 -14.09 -16.44
CA ALA A 103 -2.18 -14.18 -15.24
C ALA A 103 -1.36 -14.39 -13.96
N ASN A 104 -0.36 -15.27 -14.03
CA ASN A 104 0.49 -15.58 -12.90
C ASN A 104 1.32 -14.38 -12.45
N GLU A 105 1.84 -13.59 -13.38
CA GLU A 105 2.58 -12.37 -13.07
C GLU A 105 1.68 -11.32 -12.41
N VAL A 106 0.46 -11.12 -12.94
CA VAL A 106 -0.52 -10.19 -12.38
C VAL A 106 -0.88 -10.58 -10.94
N ILE A 107 -1.19 -11.87 -10.71
CA ILE A 107 -1.55 -12.37 -9.39
C ILE A 107 -0.36 -12.28 -8.43
N GLY A 108 0.83 -12.69 -8.86
CA GLY A 108 2.05 -12.56 -8.07
C GLY A 108 2.29 -11.11 -7.65
N PHE A 109 2.06 -10.17 -8.57
CA PHE A 109 2.23 -8.75 -8.29
C PHE A 109 1.16 -8.20 -7.34
N LEU A 110 -0.10 -8.63 -7.46
CA LEU A 110 -1.17 -8.28 -6.51
C LEU A 110 -0.87 -8.77 -5.09
N LEU A 111 -0.37 -10.01 -4.97
CA LEU A 111 0.06 -10.55 -3.68
C LEU A 111 1.23 -9.76 -3.10
N TRP A 112 2.15 -9.31 -3.94
CA TRP A 112 3.24 -8.45 -3.52
C TRP A 112 2.72 -7.06 -3.09
N ILE A 113 1.82 -6.42 -3.84
CA ILE A 113 1.16 -5.16 -3.41
C ILE A 113 0.58 -5.33 -2.00
N LYS A 114 -0.19 -6.40 -1.78
CA LYS A 114 -0.78 -6.69 -0.48
C LYS A 114 0.28 -6.82 0.61
N SER A 115 1.34 -7.56 0.37
CA SER A 115 2.43 -7.73 1.35
C SER A 115 3.13 -6.41 1.68
N GLN A 116 3.31 -5.53 0.69
CA GLN A 116 3.90 -4.20 0.90
C GLN A 116 2.96 -3.27 1.70
N GLN A 117 1.65 -3.34 1.45
CA GLN A 117 0.66 -2.60 2.22
C GLN A 117 0.60 -3.08 3.68
N GLU A 118 0.64 -4.38 3.91
CA GLU A 118 0.72 -4.97 5.25
C GLU A 118 2.00 -4.57 5.97
N PHE A 119 3.14 -4.58 5.29
CA PHE A 119 4.40 -4.10 5.84
C PHE A 119 4.32 -2.64 6.28
N ILE A 120 3.82 -1.74 5.42
CA ILE A 120 3.62 -0.33 5.75
C ILE A 120 2.68 -0.16 6.95
N LYS A 121 1.56 -0.86 6.95
CA LYS A 121 0.60 -0.84 8.06
C LYS A 121 1.28 -1.22 9.37
N ASN A 122 2.03 -2.31 9.38
CA ASN A 122 2.70 -2.81 10.58
C ASN A 122 3.74 -1.82 11.13
N ILE A 123 4.57 -1.21 10.27
CA ILE A 123 5.56 -0.22 10.73
C ILE A 123 4.90 1.06 11.23
N GLU A 124 3.78 1.48 10.64
CA GLU A 124 3.00 2.63 11.12
C GLU A 124 2.35 2.33 12.48
N GLU A 125 1.69 1.18 12.64
CA GLU A 125 1.07 0.78 13.89
C GLU A 125 2.08 0.68 15.03
N GLN A 126 3.24 0.10 14.76
CA GLN A 126 4.29 -0.06 15.78
C GLN A 126 4.97 1.27 16.17
N ASN A 127 5.18 2.16 15.21
CA ASN A 127 6.04 3.32 15.44
C ASN A 127 5.30 4.67 15.42
N LEU A 128 4.13 4.78 14.80
CA LEU A 128 3.41 6.04 14.67
C LEU A 128 2.11 6.07 15.48
N HIS A 129 1.60 4.91 15.92
CA HIS A 129 0.39 4.86 16.71
C HIS A 129 0.57 5.63 18.01
N SER A 130 -0.37 6.51 18.32
CA SER A 130 -0.52 7.18 19.60
C SER A 130 -2.00 7.34 19.92
N GLU A 131 -2.39 7.05 21.14
CA GLU A 131 -3.76 7.32 21.58
C GLU A 131 -3.95 8.82 21.76
N PRO A 132 -5.00 9.41 21.16
CA PRO A 132 -5.34 10.80 21.42
C PRO A 132 -5.68 11.03 22.89
N GLU A 133 -5.34 12.19 23.40
CA GLU A 133 -5.74 12.59 24.76
C GLU A 133 -7.26 12.68 24.86
N PRO A 134 -7.86 12.32 26.02
CA PRO A 134 -9.32 12.36 26.21
C PRO A 134 -9.94 13.72 25.87
N GLU A 135 -9.24 14.82 26.16
CA GLU A 135 -9.67 16.17 25.83
C GLU A 135 -9.71 16.42 24.31
N MET A 136 -8.77 15.86 23.57
CA MET A 136 -8.77 15.94 22.10
C MET A 136 -9.88 15.10 21.49
N LEU A 137 -10.18 13.93 22.07
CA LEU A 137 -11.34 13.13 21.67
C LEU A 137 -12.65 13.87 21.92
N ALA A 138 -12.79 14.48 23.10
CA ALA A 138 -13.95 15.31 23.45
C ALA A 138 -14.09 16.54 22.54
N ALA A 139 -12.97 17.14 22.11
CA ALA A 139 -12.94 18.24 21.14
C ALA A 139 -13.26 17.79 19.70
N GLY A 140 -13.36 16.48 19.42
CA GLY A 140 -13.76 15.96 18.13
C GLY A 140 -12.62 15.80 17.11
N ILE A 141 -11.40 15.46 17.56
CA ILE A 141 -10.23 15.25 16.68
C ILE A 141 -10.50 14.23 15.57
N HIS A 142 -11.41 13.26 15.81
CA HIS A 142 -11.80 12.25 14.84
C HIS A 142 -12.37 12.83 13.53
N ARG A 143 -12.88 14.07 13.55
CA ARG A 143 -13.37 14.77 12.36
C ARG A 143 -12.28 15.00 11.32
N LEU A 144 -11.00 15.04 11.74
CA LEU A 144 -9.89 15.15 10.81
C LEU A 144 -9.68 13.88 9.96
N ASN A 145 -10.27 12.75 10.35
CA ASN A 145 -10.16 11.50 9.60
C ASN A 145 -10.79 11.57 8.21
N GLU A 146 -11.76 12.48 7.99
CA GLU A 146 -12.36 12.69 6.67
C GLU A 146 -11.36 13.20 5.63
N PHE A 147 -10.34 13.93 6.06
CA PHE A 147 -9.30 14.48 5.17
C PHE A 147 -8.21 13.46 4.83
N GLY A 148 -8.23 12.27 5.43
CA GLY A 148 -7.28 11.20 5.15
C GLY A 148 -5.83 11.66 5.30
N ILE A 149 -5.02 11.54 4.22
CA ILE A 149 -3.62 11.93 4.25
C ILE A 149 -3.38 13.44 4.17
N ALA A 150 -4.39 14.22 3.78
CA ALA A 150 -4.22 15.66 3.55
C ALA A 150 -3.72 16.37 4.82
N THR A 151 -4.20 15.99 6.00
CA THR A 151 -3.72 16.57 7.27
C THR A 151 -2.23 16.36 7.50
N THR A 152 -1.71 15.18 7.15
CA THR A 152 -0.28 14.88 7.25
C THR A 152 0.52 15.63 6.19
N VAL A 153 0.04 15.65 4.95
CA VAL A 153 0.69 16.33 3.82
C VAL A 153 0.79 17.83 4.07
N GLU A 154 -0.31 18.48 4.47
CA GLU A 154 -0.36 19.91 4.78
C GLU A 154 0.61 20.28 5.93
N LYS A 155 0.64 19.48 6.99
CA LYS A 155 1.56 19.70 8.10
C LYS A 155 3.02 19.65 7.63
N ILE A 156 3.39 18.61 6.87
CA ILE A 156 4.76 18.42 6.39
C ILE A 156 5.12 19.50 5.36
N ALA A 157 4.19 19.85 4.47
CA ALA A 157 4.36 20.91 3.49
C ALA A 157 4.72 22.24 4.18
N LYS A 158 3.98 22.58 5.25
CA LYS A 158 4.28 23.76 6.08
C LYS A 158 5.64 23.67 6.76
N ASP A 159 5.97 22.54 7.37
CA ASP A 159 7.22 22.33 8.10
C ASP A 159 8.44 22.42 7.16
N TRP A 160 8.32 21.98 5.91
CA TRP A 160 9.40 21.95 4.93
C TRP A 160 9.38 23.13 3.96
N ASN A 161 8.39 24.02 4.08
CA ASN A 161 8.17 25.12 3.13
C ASN A 161 8.06 24.64 1.69
N MET A 162 7.24 23.62 1.48
CA MET A 162 6.93 22.97 0.20
C MET A 162 5.45 23.10 -0.10
N ILE A 163 5.05 22.86 -1.36
CA ILE A 163 3.64 22.68 -1.71
C ILE A 163 3.22 21.22 -1.44
N PRO A 164 1.91 20.96 -1.18
CA PRO A 164 1.40 19.61 -0.88
C PRO A 164 1.80 18.57 -1.91
N GLU A 165 1.77 18.89 -3.19
CA GLU A 165 2.11 18.00 -4.31
C GLU A 165 3.58 17.55 -4.27
N GLU A 166 4.48 18.43 -3.86
CA GLU A 166 5.89 18.07 -3.69
C GLU A 166 6.10 17.11 -2.53
N VAL A 167 5.30 17.22 -1.46
CA VAL A 167 5.31 16.27 -0.35
C VAL A 167 4.77 14.93 -0.80
N GLU A 168 3.64 14.90 -1.53
CA GLU A 168 3.07 13.66 -2.08
C GLU A 168 4.05 12.95 -3.03
N ALA A 169 4.88 13.68 -3.76
CA ALA A 169 5.91 13.14 -4.65
C ALA A 169 7.15 12.58 -3.94
N LYS A 170 7.35 12.88 -2.65
CA LYS A 170 8.50 12.33 -1.90
C LYS A 170 8.33 10.83 -1.67
N PRO A 171 9.43 10.06 -1.64
CA PRO A 171 9.40 8.66 -1.27
C PRO A 171 8.74 8.45 0.10
N TYR A 172 7.94 7.39 0.23
CA TYR A 172 7.22 7.07 1.46
C TYR A 172 8.12 7.10 2.69
N PHE A 173 9.33 6.51 2.61
CA PHE A 173 10.24 6.44 3.75
C PHE A 173 10.61 7.82 4.31
N LYS A 174 10.76 8.85 3.46
CA LYS A 174 11.07 10.22 3.90
C LYS A 174 9.94 10.83 4.73
N ILE A 175 8.71 10.62 4.30
CA ILE A 175 7.52 11.07 5.02
C ILE A 175 7.37 10.29 6.33
N TYR A 176 7.60 8.98 6.29
CA TYR A 176 7.59 8.13 7.48
C TYR A 176 8.63 8.56 8.52
N GLU A 177 9.88 8.83 8.11
CA GLU A 177 10.93 9.34 8.99
C GLU A 177 10.50 10.64 9.67
N LYS A 178 9.95 11.60 8.90
CA LYS A 178 9.44 12.87 9.44
C LYS A 178 8.33 12.64 10.47
N MET A 179 7.34 11.81 10.16
CA MET A 179 6.26 11.48 11.10
C MET A 179 6.79 10.85 12.39
N LYS A 180 7.76 9.94 12.29
CA LYS A 180 8.39 9.30 13.44
C LYS A 180 9.18 10.30 14.30
N MET A 181 9.93 11.19 13.67
CA MET A 181 10.64 12.27 14.37
C MET A 181 9.67 13.19 15.10
N ASP A 182 8.57 13.59 14.45
CA ASP A 182 7.55 14.46 15.05
C ASP A 182 6.90 13.80 16.28
N LYS A 183 6.60 12.50 16.18
CA LYS A 183 6.05 11.73 17.30
C LYS A 183 7.02 11.76 18.49
N ILE A 184 8.28 11.39 18.28
CA ILE A 184 9.31 11.35 19.33
C ILE A 184 9.46 12.74 19.96
N GLN A 185 9.52 13.80 19.14
CA GLN A 185 9.62 15.17 19.64
C GLN A 185 8.39 15.55 20.48
N GLY A 186 7.20 15.14 20.05
CA GLY A 186 5.97 15.34 20.83
C GLY A 186 6.00 14.62 22.17
N GLU A 187 6.46 13.39 22.23
CA GLU A 187 6.63 12.61 23.46
C GLU A 187 7.63 13.28 24.43
N ILE A 188 8.78 13.73 23.92
CA ILE A 188 9.78 14.46 24.70
C ILE A 188 9.18 15.76 25.27
N ASN A 189 8.47 16.54 24.46
CA ASN A 189 7.86 17.78 24.91
C ASN A 189 6.81 17.54 26.01
N LYS A 190 5.96 16.51 25.87
CA LYS A 190 4.99 16.11 26.90
C LYS A 190 5.69 15.70 28.21
N ALA A 191 6.74 14.89 28.12
CA ALA A 191 7.52 14.49 29.29
C ALA A 191 8.16 15.69 29.98
N TYR A 192 8.73 16.63 29.21
CA TYR A 192 9.34 17.84 29.72
C TYR A 192 8.31 18.73 30.47
N GLN A 193 7.14 18.93 29.88
CA GLN A 193 6.06 19.70 30.55
C GLN A 193 5.65 19.08 31.89
N LYS A 194 5.48 17.77 31.96
CA LYS A 194 5.19 17.06 33.21
C LYS A 194 6.27 17.28 34.28
N ILE A 195 7.55 17.30 33.88
CA ILE A 195 8.66 17.60 34.81
C ILE A 195 8.58 19.03 35.35
N LEU A 196 8.25 19.99 34.47
CA LEU A 196 8.11 21.41 34.90
C LEU A 196 6.94 21.59 35.88
N GLU A 197 5.79 20.99 35.59
CA GLU A 197 4.61 21.02 36.48
C GLU A 197 4.91 20.40 37.84
N ALA A 198 5.62 19.26 37.88
CA ALA A 198 6.01 18.63 39.16
C ALA A 198 6.95 19.50 39.98
N LYS A 199 7.87 20.22 39.30
CA LYS A 199 8.77 21.18 40.00
C LYS A 199 8.02 22.39 40.52
N SER A 200 7.04 22.91 39.80
CA SER A 200 6.25 24.08 40.23
C SER A 200 5.37 23.78 41.48
N LYS A 201 4.83 22.53 41.56
CA LYS A 201 4.01 22.09 42.72
C LYS A 201 4.82 21.83 43.98
N ARG A 202 6.16 21.80 43.91
CA ARG A 202 7.05 21.59 45.06
C ARG A 202 7.58 22.90 45.70
N LYS A 203 7.25 24.03 45.09
CA LYS A 203 7.51 25.37 45.62
C LYS A 203 6.26 25.91 46.30
#